data_5977b1b18e7da0763c123884c6842242
#
_entry.id   5977b1b18e7da0763c123884c6842242
#
_cell.length_a   1.000
_cell.length_b   1.000
_cell.length_c   1.000
_cell.angle_alpha   90.00
_cell.angle_beta   90.00
_cell.angle_gamma   90.00
#
_symmetry.space_group_name_H-M   'P 1'
#
loop_
_entity.id
_entity.type
_entity.pdbx_description
1 polymer ?
#
loop_
_entity_poly.entity_id
_entity_poly.type
_entity_poly.pdbx_seq_one_letter_code
_entity_poly.pdbx_strand_id
1 'polypeptide(L)'
;MSVDVEDWFHILDVRPAPRVDQWDALESRVERNLHFLLDAFDEHGVQVTCFFLGWVAERFPHLVRTAADRGHEIASHGHLHQLIYGTTRQAFAQDIRHAKAVLEDIAQRPVLGYRAPGFSIVRATSWAFEELVEGGYRYDSSIFPAARGHGGLAGARTDPHRLWTASGPLLELPISVTRFLGQRVCFFGGGYLRLFPYPLIERMARAVNEDRRPVIYYIHPREIDPHQPRLPMARSRRFKSYVNLATTAGKLKAIMRSQRLTTFERWLEVNGASLPEGLDG
;
A
#
# COMPACT_ATOMS: atom_id res chain seq x y z
N MET A 1 2.31 -7.80 -5.84
CA MET A 1 0.98 -7.66 -5.19
C MET A 1 1.19 -7.28 -3.74
N SER A 2 0.38 -6.36 -3.20
CA SER A 2 0.49 -5.94 -1.80
C SER A 2 -0.86 -5.80 -1.12
N VAL A 3 -0.84 -5.91 0.20
CA VAL A 3 -1.98 -5.66 1.08
C VAL A 3 -1.58 -4.55 2.04
N ASP A 4 -2.33 -3.46 2.07
CA ASP A 4 -2.18 -2.43 3.07
C ASP A 4 -3.07 -2.83 4.25
N VAL A 5 -2.45 -3.36 5.32
CA VAL A 5 -3.16 -4.03 6.42
C VAL A 5 -3.67 -2.99 7.42
N GLU A 6 -4.86 -2.52 7.10
CA GLU A 6 -5.63 -1.54 7.86
C GLU A 6 -7.08 -1.99 8.07
N ASP A 7 -7.76 -1.40 9.05
CA ASP A 7 -9.18 -1.67 9.29
C ASP A 7 -10.08 -0.66 8.56
N TRP A 8 -11.39 -0.90 8.54
CA TRP A 8 -12.38 -0.06 7.87
C TRP A 8 -12.45 1.37 8.41
N PHE A 9 -12.07 1.59 9.66
CA PHE A 9 -12.08 2.90 10.31
C PHE A 9 -10.79 3.71 10.09
N HIS A 10 -9.74 3.13 9.54
CA HIS A 10 -8.51 3.85 9.15
C HIS A 10 -8.67 4.67 7.85
N ILE A 11 -9.91 4.85 7.39
CA ILE A 11 -10.18 5.60 6.16
C ILE A 11 -9.76 7.06 6.29
N LEU A 12 -8.94 7.51 5.35
CA LEU A 12 -8.37 8.86 5.34
C LEU A 12 -9.28 9.89 4.67
N ASP A 13 -9.06 11.17 5.00
CA ASP A 13 -9.70 12.33 4.35
C ASP A 13 -11.25 12.27 4.39
N VAL A 14 -11.77 11.79 5.51
CA VAL A 14 -13.22 11.73 5.78
C VAL A 14 -13.46 12.33 7.17
N ARG A 15 -14.15 13.48 7.24
CA ARG A 15 -14.43 14.16 8.53
C ARG A 15 -15.01 13.27 9.62
N PRO A 16 -15.97 12.36 9.33
CA PRO A 16 -16.51 11.44 10.33
C PRO A 16 -15.66 10.20 10.56
N ALA A 17 -14.41 10.13 10.04
CA ALA A 17 -13.52 9.03 10.38
C ALA A 17 -13.19 9.05 11.87
N PRO A 18 -13.22 7.90 12.56
CA PRO A 18 -12.86 7.82 13.97
C PRO A 18 -11.42 8.31 14.20
N ARG A 19 -11.22 9.03 15.29
CA ARG A 19 -9.89 9.46 15.72
C ARG A 19 -9.14 8.30 16.38
N VAL A 20 -7.83 8.39 16.47
CA VAL A 20 -6.97 7.36 17.06
C VAL A 20 -7.43 6.94 18.46
N ASP A 21 -7.84 7.90 19.30
CA ASP A 21 -8.33 7.64 20.66
C ASP A 21 -9.68 6.88 20.72
N GLN A 22 -10.32 6.67 19.59
CA GLN A 22 -11.59 5.95 19.47
C GLN A 22 -11.42 4.54 18.88
N TRP A 23 -10.28 4.23 18.28
CA TRP A 23 -10.09 2.99 17.52
C TRP A 23 -10.25 1.73 18.38
N ASP A 24 -9.78 1.77 19.62
CA ASP A 24 -9.88 0.62 20.54
C ASP A 24 -11.32 0.22 20.91
N ALA A 25 -12.25 1.18 20.79
CA ALA A 25 -13.66 0.94 21.06
C ALA A 25 -14.45 0.40 19.85
N LEU A 26 -13.82 0.34 18.66
CA LEU A 26 -14.49 -0.08 17.44
C LEU A 26 -14.36 -1.59 17.22
N GLU A 27 -15.41 -2.19 16.65
CA GLU A 27 -15.36 -3.57 16.18
C GLU A 27 -14.34 -3.69 15.03
N SER A 28 -13.21 -4.33 15.30
CA SER A 28 -12.22 -4.62 14.26
C SER A 28 -12.71 -5.71 13.32
N ARG A 29 -12.38 -5.54 12.04
CA ARG A 29 -12.64 -6.51 10.98
C ARG A 29 -11.37 -6.94 10.24
N VAL A 30 -10.23 -6.35 10.60
CA VAL A 30 -8.96 -6.61 9.94
C VAL A 30 -8.57 -8.08 10.05
N GLU A 31 -8.76 -8.71 11.21
CA GLU A 31 -8.39 -10.10 11.45
C GLU A 31 -9.12 -11.06 10.50
N ARG A 32 -10.45 -11.04 10.51
CA ARG A 32 -11.27 -11.88 9.63
C ARG A 32 -10.95 -11.66 8.16
N ASN A 33 -10.82 -10.39 7.78
CA ASN A 33 -10.62 -10.01 6.39
C ASN A 33 -9.20 -10.35 5.90
N LEU A 34 -8.19 -10.19 6.76
CA LEU A 34 -6.82 -10.57 6.42
C LEU A 34 -6.70 -12.10 6.29
N HIS A 35 -7.27 -12.88 7.21
CA HIS A 35 -7.27 -14.34 7.08
C HIS A 35 -7.91 -14.79 5.76
N PHE A 36 -9.04 -14.22 5.37
CA PHE A 36 -9.65 -14.51 4.06
C PHE A 36 -8.69 -14.23 2.89
N LEU A 37 -7.94 -13.12 2.94
CA LEU A 37 -6.95 -12.79 1.90
C LEU A 37 -5.78 -13.76 1.90
N LEU A 38 -5.21 -14.07 3.08
CA LEU A 38 -4.10 -15.00 3.20
C LEU A 38 -4.48 -16.40 2.70
N ASP A 39 -5.67 -16.89 3.06
CA ASP A 39 -6.18 -18.18 2.59
C ASP A 39 -6.34 -18.19 1.06
N ALA A 40 -6.86 -17.08 0.48
CA ALA A 40 -6.97 -16.96 -0.97
C ALA A 40 -5.60 -16.91 -1.67
N PHE A 41 -4.57 -16.31 -1.06
CA PHE A 41 -3.21 -16.32 -1.58
C PHE A 41 -2.60 -17.72 -1.52
N ASP A 42 -2.79 -18.44 -0.43
CA ASP A 42 -2.33 -19.84 -0.29
C ASP A 42 -3.00 -20.77 -1.31
N GLU A 43 -4.33 -20.66 -1.51
CA GLU A 43 -5.07 -21.42 -2.55
C GLU A 43 -4.48 -21.24 -3.96
N HIS A 44 -3.83 -20.12 -4.23
CA HIS A 44 -3.27 -19.78 -5.54
C HIS A 44 -1.73 -19.86 -5.58
N GLY A 45 -1.07 -20.25 -4.49
CA GLY A 45 0.39 -20.31 -4.39
C GLY A 45 1.07 -18.94 -4.54
N VAL A 46 0.45 -17.87 -4.09
CA VAL A 46 0.92 -16.49 -4.25
C VAL A 46 1.45 -15.94 -2.95
N GLN A 47 2.67 -15.41 -2.96
CA GLN A 47 3.23 -14.62 -1.87
C GLN A 47 3.09 -13.13 -2.19
N VAL A 48 2.76 -12.32 -1.19
CA VAL A 48 2.49 -10.89 -1.30
C VAL A 48 3.24 -10.10 -0.23
N THR A 49 3.37 -8.79 -0.44
CA THR A 49 3.89 -7.87 0.57
C THR A 49 2.74 -7.32 1.41
N CYS A 50 2.79 -7.52 2.70
CA CYS A 50 1.83 -7.00 3.67
C CYS A 50 2.41 -5.76 4.35
N PHE A 51 1.92 -4.57 3.99
CA PHE A 51 2.24 -3.31 4.65
C PHE A 51 1.36 -3.15 5.88
N PHE A 52 1.90 -3.47 7.05
CA PHE A 52 1.18 -3.39 8.31
C PHE A 52 1.26 -2.02 8.94
N LEU A 53 0.14 -1.55 9.48
CA LEU A 53 0.16 -0.50 10.49
C LEU A 53 0.74 -1.03 11.80
N GLY A 54 1.64 -0.27 12.43
CA GLY A 54 2.17 -0.63 13.73
C GLY A 54 1.08 -0.79 14.79
N TRP A 55 0.06 0.07 14.77
CA TRP A 55 -1.11 -0.05 15.66
C TRP A 55 -1.85 -1.40 15.49
N VAL A 56 -2.03 -1.86 14.25
CA VAL A 56 -2.64 -3.17 13.97
C VAL A 56 -1.74 -4.29 14.48
N ALA A 57 -0.43 -4.16 14.29
CA ALA A 57 0.56 -5.14 14.74
C ALA A 57 0.61 -5.28 16.26
N GLU A 58 0.56 -4.18 17.01
CA GLU A 58 0.51 -4.20 18.48
C GLU A 58 -0.76 -4.85 19.00
N ARG A 59 -1.90 -4.56 18.40
CA ARG A 59 -3.19 -5.08 18.82
C ARG A 59 -3.43 -6.54 18.42
N PHE A 60 -2.91 -6.92 17.25
CA PHE A 60 -3.09 -8.26 16.67
C PHE A 60 -1.75 -8.86 16.21
N PRO A 61 -0.78 -9.07 17.13
CA PRO A 61 0.56 -9.54 16.76
C PRO A 61 0.56 -10.89 16.06
N HIS A 62 -0.44 -11.72 16.33
CA HIS A 62 -0.61 -13.01 15.65
C HIS A 62 -0.86 -12.87 14.14
N LEU A 63 -1.43 -11.76 13.66
CA LEU A 63 -1.64 -11.53 12.22
C LEU A 63 -0.32 -11.32 11.49
N VAL A 64 0.62 -10.57 12.09
CA VAL A 64 1.96 -10.39 11.54
C VAL A 64 2.70 -11.72 11.48
N ARG A 65 2.68 -12.50 12.59
CA ARG A 65 3.28 -13.84 12.62
C ARG A 65 2.66 -14.77 11.57
N THR A 66 1.33 -14.82 11.49
CA THR A 66 0.64 -15.66 10.50
C THR A 66 1.04 -15.31 9.07
N ALA A 67 1.10 -14.02 8.72
CA ALA A 67 1.53 -13.60 7.39
C ALA A 67 2.99 -13.98 7.13
N ALA A 68 3.87 -13.78 8.12
CA ALA A 68 5.28 -14.12 8.05
C ALA A 68 5.51 -15.64 7.89
N ASP A 69 4.81 -16.47 8.67
CA ASP A 69 4.93 -17.94 8.67
C ASP A 69 4.43 -18.53 7.34
N ARG A 70 3.46 -17.87 6.69
CA ARG A 70 2.98 -18.26 5.34
C ARG A 70 3.89 -17.75 4.21
N GLY A 71 5.04 -17.13 4.54
CA GLY A 71 6.05 -16.69 3.57
C GLY A 71 5.72 -15.36 2.89
N HIS A 72 4.74 -14.59 3.39
CA HIS A 72 4.50 -13.24 2.92
C HIS A 72 5.57 -12.28 3.46
N GLU A 73 5.91 -11.27 2.68
CA GLU A 73 6.79 -10.20 3.11
C GLU A 73 6.06 -9.27 4.09
N ILE A 74 6.73 -8.91 5.18
CA ILE A 74 6.24 -7.92 6.14
C ILE A 74 6.92 -6.58 5.86
N ALA A 75 6.12 -5.55 5.62
CA ALA A 75 6.55 -4.17 5.39
C ALA A 75 5.74 -3.20 6.24
N SER A 76 6.18 -1.96 6.35
CA SER A 76 5.59 -0.95 7.22
C SER A 76 4.63 -0.03 6.48
N HIS A 77 3.47 0.25 7.10
CA HIS A 77 2.52 1.28 6.65
C HIS A 77 2.47 2.49 7.61
N GLY A 78 3.58 2.71 8.39
CA GLY A 78 3.59 3.63 9.52
C GLY A 78 2.90 3.03 10.75
N HIS A 79 2.78 3.84 11.81
CA HIS A 79 2.15 3.39 13.05
C HIS A 79 0.68 3.81 13.17
N LEU A 80 0.40 5.11 13.05
CA LEU A 80 -0.94 5.68 13.31
C LEU A 80 -1.70 6.11 12.05
N HIS A 81 -1.35 5.61 10.87
CA HIS A 81 -2.03 5.89 9.60
C HIS A 81 -2.19 7.40 9.30
N GLN A 82 -1.17 8.18 9.59
CA GLN A 82 -1.23 9.63 9.41
C GLN A 82 -0.80 10.05 8.00
N LEU A 83 -1.48 11.07 7.45
CA LEU A 83 -1.06 11.70 6.19
C LEU A 83 0.24 12.48 6.42
N ILE A 84 1.27 12.21 5.63
CA ILE A 84 2.62 12.77 5.84
C ILE A 84 2.61 14.31 5.77
N TYR A 85 1.84 14.90 4.88
CA TYR A 85 1.70 16.35 4.81
C TYR A 85 0.91 16.98 5.98
N GLY A 86 0.33 16.17 6.85
CA GLY A 86 -0.37 16.58 8.07
C GLY A 86 0.48 16.40 9.34
N THR A 87 1.74 15.95 9.22
CA THR A 87 2.64 15.70 10.35
C THR A 87 3.94 16.51 10.23
N THR A 88 4.69 16.59 11.31
CA THR A 88 6.04 17.19 11.30
C THR A 88 7.09 16.13 10.94
N ARG A 89 8.25 16.56 10.41
CA ARG A 89 9.38 15.67 10.12
C ARG A 89 9.76 14.81 11.33
N GLN A 90 9.84 15.42 12.52
CA GLN A 90 10.19 14.71 13.76
C GLN A 90 9.13 13.67 14.16
N ALA A 91 7.83 14.01 14.08
CA ALA A 91 6.76 13.08 14.41
C ALA A 91 6.70 11.90 13.42
N PHE A 92 6.92 12.17 12.14
CA PHE A 92 7.05 11.13 11.11
C PHE A 92 8.22 10.19 11.39
N ALA A 93 9.40 10.73 11.71
CA ALA A 93 10.58 9.93 12.06
C ALA A 93 10.33 9.01 13.26
N GLN A 94 9.61 9.49 14.27
CA GLN A 94 9.23 8.68 15.44
C GLN A 94 8.25 7.59 15.06
N ASP A 95 7.21 7.93 14.28
CA ASP A 95 6.17 6.99 13.82
C ASP A 95 6.75 5.82 13.05
N ILE A 96 7.60 6.09 12.06
CA ILE A 96 8.19 5.03 11.21
C ILE A 96 9.18 4.14 11.95
N ARG A 97 10.01 4.71 12.84
CA ARG A 97 10.94 3.93 13.66
C ARG A 97 10.22 3.05 14.66
N HIS A 98 9.16 3.57 15.29
CA HIS A 98 8.33 2.79 16.21
C HIS A 98 7.63 1.64 15.47
N ALA A 99 6.95 1.92 14.35
CA ALA A 99 6.30 0.91 13.54
C ALA A 99 7.26 -0.20 13.10
N LYS A 100 8.47 0.18 12.65
CA LYS A 100 9.51 -0.77 12.24
C LYS A 100 9.93 -1.67 13.40
N ALA A 101 10.24 -1.09 14.55
CA ALA A 101 10.65 -1.85 15.73
C ALA A 101 9.60 -2.86 16.19
N VAL A 102 8.32 -2.46 16.24
CA VAL A 102 7.19 -3.34 16.57
C VAL A 102 7.08 -4.50 15.58
N LEU A 103 7.14 -4.20 14.28
CA LEU A 103 7.00 -5.22 13.24
C LEU A 103 8.17 -6.19 13.23
N GLU A 104 9.41 -5.71 13.40
CA GLU A 104 10.62 -6.55 13.47
C GLU A 104 10.63 -7.46 14.71
N ASP A 105 10.18 -6.93 15.86
CA ASP A 105 10.06 -7.73 17.09
C ASP A 105 9.05 -8.86 16.91
N ILE A 106 7.91 -8.61 16.28
CA ILE A 106 6.87 -9.62 16.09
C ILE A 106 7.24 -10.61 14.97
N ALA A 107 7.75 -10.13 13.83
CA ALA A 107 8.08 -10.94 12.67
C ALA A 107 9.39 -11.69 12.79
N GLN A 108 10.28 -11.30 13.75
CA GLN A 108 11.62 -11.84 13.95
C GLN A 108 12.49 -11.81 12.68
N ARG A 109 12.31 -10.78 11.87
CA ARG A 109 13.06 -10.54 10.62
C ARG A 109 13.06 -9.05 10.26
N PRO A 110 14.05 -8.57 9.46
CA PRO A 110 14.10 -7.17 9.05
C PRO A 110 12.85 -6.73 8.28
N VAL A 111 12.39 -5.51 8.53
CA VAL A 111 11.34 -4.83 7.79
C VAL A 111 11.99 -3.77 6.90
N LEU A 112 12.10 -4.04 5.61
CA LEU A 112 12.88 -3.25 4.68
C LEU A 112 12.05 -2.25 3.85
N GLY A 113 10.76 -2.47 3.76
CA GLY A 113 9.85 -1.71 2.93
C GLY A 113 8.92 -0.79 3.70
N TYR A 114 8.59 0.34 3.06
CA TYR A 114 7.61 1.30 3.56
C TYR A 114 6.59 1.68 2.49
N ARG A 115 5.39 2.03 2.94
CA ARG A 115 4.37 2.70 2.14
C ARG A 115 3.64 3.73 2.99
N ALA A 116 3.60 4.99 2.51
CA ALA A 116 2.90 6.06 3.19
C ALA A 116 1.38 5.89 3.13
N PRO A 117 0.66 6.04 4.24
CA PRO A 117 -0.79 6.11 4.26
C PRO A 117 -1.32 7.10 3.22
N GLY A 118 -2.29 6.65 2.41
CA GLY A 118 -2.91 7.46 1.38
C GLY A 118 -1.98 7.94 0.26
N PHE A 119 -0.76 7.37 0.13
CA PHE A 119 0.27 7.84 -0.82
C PHE A 119 0.56 9.33 -0.63
N SER A 120 0.73 9.74 0.62
CA SER A 120 0.70 11.13 1.06
C SER A 120 2.06 11.83 1.08
N ILE A 121 3.12 11.21 0.56
CA ILE A 121 4.35 11.92 0.27
C ILE A 121 4.10 12.81 -0.96
N VAL A 122 4.29 14.10 -0.77
CA VAL A 122 4.13 15.14 -1.79
C VAL A 122 5.42 15.95 -1.90
N ARG A 123 5.55 16.81 -2.90
CA ARG A 123 6.78 17.62 -3.09
C ARG A 123 7.19 18.38 -1.81
N ALA A 124 6.26 18.95 -1.07
CA ALA A 124 6.54 19.67 0.17
C ALA A 124 7.02 18.77 1.32
N THR A 125 6.86 17.46 1.21
CA THR A 125 7.26 16.47 2.22
C THR A 125 8.28 15.46 1.68
N SER A 126 9.04 15.82 0.64
CA SER A 126 10.12 14.96 0.10
C SER A 126 11.20 14.60 1.13
N TRP A 127 11.35 15.39 2.19
CA TRP A 127 12.17 15.06 3.36
C TRP A 127 11.82 13.70 3.98
N ALA A 128 10.62 13.17 3.73
CA ALA A 128 10.20 11.87 4.23
C ALA A 128 11.08 10.73 3.70
N PHE A 129 11.57 10.81 2.47
CA PHE A 129 12.47 9.81 1.90
C PHE A 129 13.80 9.73 2.66
N GLU A 130 14.35 10.87 3.10
CA GLU A 130 15.55 10.90 3.94
C GLU A 130 15.30 10.23 5.29
N GLU A 131 14.18 10.53 5.95
CA GLU A 131 13.80 9.88 7.22
C GLU A 131 13.60 8.36 7.07
N LEU A 132 13.11 7.90 5.91
CA LEU A 132 13.01 6.46 5.64
C LEU A 132 14.40 5.80 5.58
N VAL A 133 15.38 6.42 4.90
CA VAL A 133 16.75 5.92 4.85
C VAL A 133 17.36 5.89 6.25
N GLU A 134 17.23 6.97 7.03
CA GLU A 134 17.72 7.05 8.42
C GLU A 134 16.99 6.06 9.35
N GLY A 135 15.72 5.75 9.07
CA GLY A 135 14.94 4.72 9.75
C GLY A 135 15.34 3.30 9.37
N GLY A 136 16.29 3.12 8.42
CA GLY A 136 16.77 1.81 7.98
C GLY A 136 15.86 1.10 6.99
N TYR A 137 14.96 1.81 6.33
CA TYR A 137 14.20 1.28 5.19
C TYR A 137 15.08 1.26 3.93
N ARG A 138 14.89 0.29 3.07
CA ARG A 138 15.65 0.12 1.83
C ARG A 138 14.83 0.42 0.58
N TYR A 139 13.52 0.30 0.67
CA TYR A 139 12.62 0.67 -0.42
C TYR A 139 11.35 1.35 0.10
N ASP A 140 10.76 2.14 -0.79
CA ASP A 140 9.48 2.81 -0.61
C ASP A 140 8.52 2.49 -1.77
N SER A 141 7.22 2.54 -1.52
CA SER A 141 6.19 2.44 -2.54
C SER A 141 5.09 3.46 -2.28
N SER A 142 5.49 4.71 -2.03
CA SER A 142 4.57 5.79 -1.68
C SER A 142 4.27 6.73 -2.83
N ILE A 143 5.09 6.77 -3.88
CA ILE A 143 4.86 7.67 -5.01
C ILE A 143 3.66 7.19 -5.84
N PHE A 144 2.64 8.03 -5.91
CA PHE A 144 1.51 7.85 -6.81
C PHE A 144 1.63 8.87 -7.97
N PRO A 145 2.09 8.44 -9.16
CA PRO A 145 2.52 9.38 -10.22
C PRO A 145 1.34 9.89 -11.08
N ALA A 146 0.24 10.27 -10.45
CA ALA A 146 -0.92 10.87 -11.09
C ALA A 146 -1.58 11.92 -10.17
N ALA A 147 -2.39 12.79 -10.75
CA ALA A 147 -3.17 13.76 -9.97
C ALA A 147 -4.25 13.05 -9.13
N ARG A 148 -4.34 13.44 -7.85
CA ARG A 148 -5.33 12.94 -6.89
C ARG A 148 -5.92 14.08 -6.08
N GLY A 149 -7.04 13.80 -5.39
CA GLY A 149 -7.67 14.75 -4.48
C GLY A 149 -6.88 14.94 -3.17
N HIS A 150 -6.02 13.99 -2.82
CA HIS A 150 -5.10 14.03 -1.69
C HIS A 150 -3.87 13.17 -2.03
N GLY A 151 -2.69 13.58 -1.58
CA GLY A 151 -1.44 12.90 -1.91
C GLY A 151 -1.14 12.87 -3.41
N GLY A 152 -0.17 12.04 -3.78
CA GLY A 152 0.27 11.86 -5.14
C GLY A 152 1.25 12.92 -5.62
N LEU A 153 2.10 12.52 -6.57
CA LEU A 153 3.11 13.35 -7.23
C LEU A 153 2.86 13.30 -8.74
N ALA A 154 1.92 14.14 -9.21
CA ALA A 154 1.67 14.28 -10.65
C ALA A 154 2.95 14.70 -11.36
N GLY A 155 3.35 13.96 -12.39
CA GLY A 155 4.62 14.20 -13.09
C GLY A 155 5.81 13.37 -12.60
N ALA A 156 5.72 12.69 -11.45
CA ALA A 156 6.76 11.77 -11.01
C ALA A 156 6.98 10.63 -12.01
N ARG A 157 8.15 9.98 -11.91
CA ARG A 157 8.47 8.78 -12.68
C ARG A 157 7.46 7.68 -12.42
N THR A 158 7.23 6.84 -13.44
CA THR A 158 6.25 5.73 -13.36
C THR A 158 6.91 4.37 -13.31
N ASP A 159 8.21 4.32 -13.51
CA ASP A 159 9.06 3.13 -13.44
C ASP A 159 9.76 3.04 -12.08
N PRO A 160 10.08 1.86 -11.58
CA PRO A 160 10.94 1.69 -10.42
C PRO A 160 12.30 2.34 -10.65
N HIS A 161 12.80 3.05 -9.64
CA HIS A 161 14.04 3.82 -9.73
C HIS A 161 14.69 4.01 -8.36
N ARG A 162 15.91 4.51 -8.37
CA ARG A 162 16.66 4.87 -7.16
C ARG A 162 16.53 6.36 -6.89
N LEU A 163 16.07 6.71 -5.70
CA LEU A 163 16.08 8.07 -5.15
C LEU A 163 17.36 8.27 -4.35
N TRP A 164 18.02 9.41 -4.52
CA TRP A 164 19.13 9.83 -3.70
C TRP A 164 18.68 10.84 -2.66
N THR A 165 18.98 10.57 -1.41
CA THR A 165 18.77 11.48 -0.28
C THR A 165 20.11 11.87 0.31
N ALA A 166 20.16 12.88 1.21
CA ALA A 166 21.37 13.23 1.91
C ALA A 166 21.90 12.07 2.78
N SER A 167 21.01 11.17 3.23
CA SER A 167 21.35 10.02 4.08
C SER A 167 21.61 8.73 3.28
N GLY A 168 21.53 8.76 1.96
CA GLY A 168 21.81 7.64 1.08
C GLY A 168 20.69 7.26 0.10
N PRO A 169 20.85 6.15 -0.64
CA PRO A 169 19.87 5.72 -1.64
C PRO A 169 18.65 5.04 -1.03
N LEU A 170 17.49 5.28 -1.63
CA LEU A 170 16.24 4.57 -1.39
C LEU A 170 15.70 4.04 -2.73
N LEU A 171 15.25 2.80 -2.77
CA LEU A 171 14.61 2.25 -3.96
C LEU A 171 13.12 2.62 -3.95
N GLU A 172 12.63 3.26 -5.00
CA GLU A 172 11.22 3.61 -5.15
C GLU A 172 10.53 2.69 -6.15
N LEU A 173 9.39 2.13 -5.73
CA LEU A 173 8.49 1.36 -6.58
C LEU A 173 7.15 2.12 -6.69
N PRO A 174 7.02 3.04 -7.65
CA PRO A 174 5.83 3.88 -7.77
C PRO A 174 4.58 3.07 -8.08
N ILE A 175 3.45 3.49 -7.55
CA ILE A 175 2.15 2.89 -7.89
C ILE A 175 1.94 2.91 -9.39
N SER A 176 1.55 1.76 -9.94
CA SER A 176 1.39 1.61 -11.38
C SER A 176 0.23 2.45 -11.91
N VAL A 177 0.55 3.27 -12.88
CA VAL A 177 -0.41 4.04 -13.67
C VAL A 177 -0.18 3.79 -15.16
N THR A 178 -1.23 3.93 -15.94
CA THR A 178 -1.16 3.88 -17.41
C THR A 178 -1.91 5.05 -18.00
N ARG A 179 -1.67 5.35 -19.28
CA ARG A 179 -2.40 6.40 -19.98
C ARG A 179 -3.77 5.87 -20.42
N PHE A 180 -4.82 6.57 -20.03
CA PHE A 180 -6.17 6.32 -20.46
C PHE A 180 -6.85 7.64 -20.78
N LEU A 181 -7.34 7.82 -22.01
CA LEU A 181 -7.89 9.08 -22.51
C LEU A 181 -6.99 10.30 -22.24
N GLY A 182 -5.69 10.14 -22.46
CA GLY A 182 -4.69 11.20 -22.27
C GLY A 182 -4.25 11.46 -20.82
N GLN A 183 -4.92 10.87 -19.84
CA GLN A 183 -4.62 11.03 -18.41
C GLN A 183 -3.89 9.82 -17.83
N ARG A 184 -3.06 10.04 -16.80
CA ARG A 184 -2.51 8.95 -15.99
C ARG A 184 -3.58 8.44 -15.02
N VAL A 185 -3.96 7.17 -15.14
CA VAL A 185 -5.00 6.53 -14.32
C VAL A 185 -4.42 5.27 -13.67
N CYS A 186 -4.74 5.07 -12.39
CA CYS A 186 -4.49 3.81 -11.71
C CYS A 186 -5.68 2.86 -11.92
N PHE A 187 -5.40 1.59 -12.24
CA PHE A 187 -6.41 0.53 -12.37
C PHE A 187 -6.23 -0.58 -11.33
N PHE A 188 -5.13 -0.56 -10.58
CA PHE A 188 -4.54 -1.73 -9.95
C PHE A 188 -4.74 -1.77 -8.43
N GLY A 189 -5.51 -0.86 -7.85
CA GLY A 189 -5.75 -0.92 -6.41
C GLY A 189 -6.86 0.00 -5.92
N GLY A 190 -7.27 -0.25 -4.69
CA GLY A 190 -8.28 0.54 -3.98
C GLY A 190 -9.59 0.68 -4.74
N GLY A 191 -10.15 1.87 -4.71
CA GLY A 191 -11.40 2.19 -5.39
C GLY A 191 -11.36 1.99 -6.90
N TYR A 192 -10.20 2.11 -7.54
CA TYR A 192 -10.04 1.90 -8.98
C TYR A 192 -10.18 0.43 -9.36
N LEU A 193 -9.53 -0.48 -8.63
CA LEU A 193 -9.68 -1.92 -8.84
C LEU A 193 -11.16 -2.35 -8.70
N ARG A 194 -11.87 -1.77 -7.75
CA ARG A 194 -13.29 -2.06 -7.53
C ARG A 194 -14.18 -1.50 -8.64
N LEU A 195 -13.88 -0.28 -9.11
CA LEU A 195 -14.70 0.43 -10.09
C LEU A 195 -14.64 -0.22 -11.47
N PHE A 196 -13.44 -0.53 -11.96
CA PHE A 196 -13.25 -1.00 -13.33
C PHE A 196 -13.55 -2.49 -13.49
N PRO A 197 -14.11 -2.93 -14.64
CA PRO A 197 -14.28 -4.34 -14.94
C PRO A 197 -12.94 -5.04 -15.16
N TYR A 198 -12.85 -6.32 -14.79
CA TYR A 198 -11.60 -7.08 -14.85
C TYR A 198 -10.92 -7.10 -16.23
N PRO A 199 -11.63 -7.29 -17.37
CA PRO A 199 -10.97 -7.28 -18.68
C PRO A 199 -10.23 -5.96 -18.99
N LEU A 200 -10.76 -4.83 -18.51
CA LEU A 200 -10.09 -3.55 -18.66
C LEU A 200 -8.83 -3.47 -17.76
N ILE A 201 -8.92 -3.94 -16.51
CA ILE A 201 -7.77 -4.02 -15.61
C ILE A 201 -6.67 -4.86 -16.23
N GLU A 202 -7.00 -6.04 -16.76
CA GLU A 202 -6.06 -6.94 -17.41
C GLU A 202 -5.39 -6.30 -18.64
N ARG A 203 -6.18 -5.64 -19.50
CA ARG A 203 -5.64 -4.91 -20.65
C ARG A 203 -4.68 -3.81 -20.22
N MET A 204 -5.01 -3.06 -19.18
CA MET A 204 -4.13 -1.99 -18.66
C MET A 204 -2.87 -2.56 -18.00
N ALA A 205 -2.96 -3.73 -17.35
CA ALA A 205 -1.80 -4.43 -16.80
C ALA A 205 -0.84 -4.86 -17.91
N ARG A 206 -1.35 -5.41 -19.02
CA ARG A 206 -0.53 -5.73 -20.20
C ARG A 206 0.20 -4.50 -20.74
N ALA A 207 -0.50 -3.37 -20.87
CA ALA A 207 0.12 -2.12 -21.33
C ALA A 207 1.25 -1.63 -20.40
N VAL A 208 1.13 -1.81 -19.08
CA VAL A 208 2.24 -1.51 -18.14
C VAL A 208 3.41 -2.45 -18.34
N ASN A 209 3.15 -3.76 -18.55
CA ASN A 209 4.21 -4.75 -18.76
C ASN A 209 4.91 -4.59 -20.11
N GLU A 210 4.19 -4.15 -21.15
CA GLU A 210 4.78 -3.80 -22.47
C GLU A 210 5.79 -2.65 -22.35
N ASP A 211 5.56 -1.73 -21.41
CA ASP A 211 6.54 -0.68 -21.04
C ASP A 211 7.69 -1.21 -20.15
N ARG A 212 7.81 -2.53 -19.97
CA ARG A 212 8.80 -3.20 -19.10
C ARG A 212 8.74 -2.76 -17.63
N ARG A 213 7.58 -2.34 -17.17
CA ARG A 213 7.34 -1.97 -15.77
C ARG A 213 6.57 -3.07 -15.04
N PRO A 214 6.85 -3.32 -13.74
CA PRO A 214 6.02 -4.20 -12.93
C PRO A 214 4.65 -3.57 -12.69
N VAL A 215 3.62 -4.41 -12.61
CA VAL A 215 2.30 -3.95 -12.16
C VAL A 215 2.20 -4.08 -10.65
N ILE A 216 2.04 -2.97 -9.95
CA ILE A 216 1.84 -2.93 -8.50
C ILE A 216 0.34 -2.94 -8.22
N TYR A 217 -0.16 -4.12 -7.85
CA TYR A 217 -1.50 -4.27 -7.30
C TYR A 217 -1.48 -4.01 -5.80
N TYR A 218 -2.48 -3.29 -5.30
CA TYR A 218 -2.68 -3.11 -3.85
C TYR A 218 -4.16 -3.23 -3.48
N ILE A 219 -4.39 -3.80 -2.31
CA ILE A 219 -5.73 -4.03 -1.75
C ILE A 219 -5.70 -3.82 -0.24
N HIS A 220 -6.82 -3.44 0.33
CA HIS A 220 -6.99 -3.36 1.77
C HIS A 220 -7.92 -4.48 2.26
N PRO A 221 -7.74 -5.05 3.46
CA PRO A 221 -8.61 -6.09 3.99
C PRO A 221 -10.09 -5.72 3.97
N ARG A 222 -10.44 -4.46 4.21
CA ARG A 222 -11.82 -3.96 4.15
C ARG A 222 -12.46 -4.04 2.75
N GLU A 223 -11.69 -4.16 1.69
CA GLU A 223 -12.24 -4.12 0.32
C GLU A 223 -12.90 -5.42 -0.11
N ILE A 224 -12.67 -6.50 0.63
CA ILE A 224 -13.37 -7.78 0.41
C ILE A 224 -14.59 -7.95 1.34
N ASP A 225 -14.88 -6.97 2.19
CA ASP A 225 -16.01 -7.00 3.13
C ASP A 225 -17.14 -6.05 2.71
N PRO A 226 -18.16 -6.55 1.99
CA PRO A 226 -19.32 -5.73 1.61
C PRO A 226 -20.20 -5.33 2.80
N HIS A 227 -20.04 -6.01 3.94
CA HIS A 227 -20.81 -5.80 5.17
C HIS A 227 -20.09 -4.96 6.23
N GLN A 228 -18.95 -4.34 5.87
CA GLN A 228 -18.23 -3.45 6.78
C GLN A 228 -19.13 -2.29 7.23
N PRO A 229 -18.92 -1.73 8.42
CA PRO A 229 -19.60 -0.52 8.88
C PRO A 229 -19.39 0.63 7.88
N ARG A 230 -20.42 1.45 7.70
CA ARG A 230 -20.38 2.56 6.73
C ARG A 230 -20.41 3.89 7.46
N LEU A 231 -19.39 4.70 7.22
CA LEU A 231 -19.33 6.04 7.77
C LEU A 231 -20.27 6.99 7.01
N PRO A 232 -20.90 7.95 7.69
CA PRO A 232 -21.68 9.00 7.05
C PRO A 232 -20.73 9.91 6.27
N MET A 233 -20.89 9.99 4.95
CA MET A 233 -20.05 10.81 4.08
C MET A 233 -20.82 11.30 2.85
N ALA A 234 -20.29 12.32 2.17
CA ALA A 234 -20.87 12.84 0.93
C ALA A 234 -21.04 11.73 -0.13
N ARG A 235 -22.05 11.84 -0.97
CA ARG A 235 -22.43 10.80 -1.95
C ARG A 235 -21.27 10.37 -2.85
N SER A 236 -20.47 11.31 -3.36
CA SER A 236 -19.32 11.02 -4.21
C SER A 236 -18.23 10.23 -3.47
N ARG A 237 -17.95 10.60 -2.21
CA ARG A 237 -16.99 9.90 -1.37
C ARG A 237 -17.49 8.51 -0.98
N ARG A 238 -18.78 8.41 -0.62
CA ARG A 238 -19.43 7.14 -0.32
C ARG A 238 -19.35 6.17 -1.50
N PHE A 239 -19.62 6.65 -2.71
CA PHE A 239 -19.45 5.84 -3.93
C PHE A 239 -18.02 5.33 -4.06
N LYS A 240 -17.02 6.21 -4.02
CA LYS A 240 -15.60 5.83 -4.12
C LYS A 240 -15.17 4.84 -3.04
N SER A 241 -15.71 4.95 -1.83
CA SER A 241 -15.33 4.11 -0.69
C SER A 241 -15.95 2.72 -0.70
N TYR A 242 -17.17 2.57 -1.29
CA TYR A 242 -17.95 1.34 -1.14
C TYR A 242 -18.43 0.72 -2.47
N VAL A 243 -18.07 1.31 -3.62
CA VAL A 243 -18.46 0.75 -4.93
C VAL A 243 -17.90 -0.66 -5.10
N ASN A 244 -18.75 -1.58 -5.57
CA ASN A 244 -18.40 -2.94 -6.01
C ASN A 244 -17.59 -3.79 -5.01
N LEU A 245 -17.72 -3.56 -3.69
CA LEU A 245 -17.05 -4.38 -2.67
C LEU A 245 -17.31 -5.89 -2.86
N ALA A 246 -18.55 -6.28 -3.15
CA ALA A 246 -18.93 -7.68 -3.32
C ALA A 246 -18.22 -8.39 -4.50
N THR A 247 -17.70 -7.63 -5.46
CA THR A 247 -17.01 -8.21 -6.64
C THR A 247 -15.51 -8.28 -6.49
N THR A 248 -14.94 -7.68 -5.43
CA THR A 248 -13.50 -7.52 -5.26
C THR A 248 -12.78 -8.86 -5.12
N ALA A 249 -13.31 -9.77 -4.30
CA ALA A 249 -12.73 -11.10 -4.11
C ALA A 249 -12.65 -11.90 -5.43
N GLY A 250 -13.68 -11.81 -6.27
CA GLY A 250 -13.69 -12.46 -7.59
C GLY A 250 -12.63 -11.88 -8.54
N LYS A 251 -12.46 -10.55 -8.54
CA LYS A 251 -11.42 -9.89 -9.34
C LYS A 251 -10.01 -10.25 -8.84
N LEU A 252 -9.82 -10.31 -7.52
CA LEU A 252 -8.55 -10.73 -6.93
C LEU A 252 -8.17 -12.15 -7.37
N LYS A 253 -9.11 -13.11 -7.29
CA LYS A 253 -8.90 -14.48 -7.76
C LYS A 253 -8.58 -14.53 -9.27
N ALA A 254 -9.21 -13.69 -10.08
CA ALA A 254 -8.90 -13.60 -11.52
C ALA A 254 -7.49 -13.06 -11.78
N ILE A 255 -7.05 -12.05 -11.02
CA ILE A 255 -5.67 -11.52 -11.10
C ILE A 255 -4.66 -12.62 -10.73
N MET A 256 -4.86 -13.33 -9.63
CA MET A 256 -3.96 -14.40 -9.18
C MET A 256 -3.83 -15.55 -10.19
N ARG A 257 -4.88 -15.84 -10.94
CA ARG A 257 -4.86 -16.88 -11.99
C ARG A 257 -4.15 -16.44 -13.27
N SER A 258 -4.18 -15.15 -13.59
CA SER A 258 -3.70 -14.64 -14.89
C SER A 258 -2.35 -13.95 -14.84
N GLN A 259 -1.88 -13.55 -13.64
CA GLN A 259 -0.66 -12.79 -13.45
C GLN A 259 0.37 -13.57 -12.63
N ARG A 260 1.66 -13.40 -12.96
CA ARG A 260 2.75 -13.86 -12.08
C ARG A 260 2.95 -12.80 -11.00
N LEU A 261 2.61 -13.14 -9.78
CA LEU A 261 2.71 -12.25 -8.64
C LEU A 261 3.89 -12.63 -7.75
N THR A 262 4.49 -11.64 -7.12
CA THR A 262 5.59 -11.82 -6.16
C THR A 262 5.56 -10.69 -5.13
N THR A 263 6.36 -10.81 -4.09
CA THR A 263 6.63 -9.76 -3.09
C THR A 263 7.51 -8.65 -3.69
N PHE A 264 7.56 -7.50 -3.02
CA PHE A 264 8.45 -6.40 -3.40
C PHE A 264 9.92 -6.78 -3.18
N GLU A 265 10.23 -7.36 -2.03
CA GLU A 265 11.58 -7.81 -1.69
C GLU A 265 12.13 -8.76 -2.76
N ARG A 266 11.39 -9.83 -3.09
CA ARG A 266 11.82 -10.79 -4.09
C ARG A 266 11.96 -10.19 -5.49
N TRP A 267 11.09 -9.23 -5.84
CA TRP A 267 11.24 -8.50 -7.10
C TRP A 267 12.51 -7.66 -7.11
N LEU A 268 12.82 -6.98 -6.00
CA LEU A 268 14.01 -6.14 -5.83
C LEU A 268 15.31 -6.96 -5.79
N GLU A 269 15.30 -8.16 -5.23
CA GLU A 269 16.46 -9.07 -5.26
C GLU A 269 16.92 -9.34 -6.71
N VAL A 270 15.97 -9.49 -7.62
CA VAL A 270 16.26 -9.77 -9.03
C VAL A 270 16.57 -8.50 -9.85
N ASN A 271 15.89 -7.40 -9.57
CA ASN A 271 15.88 -6.21 -10.44
C ASN A 271 16.52 -4.98 -9.80
N GLY A 272 16.68 -4.94 -8.48
CA GLY A 272 17.07 -3.73 -7.75
C GLY A 272 18.43 -3.16 -8.12
N ALA A 273 19.39 -4.03 -8.45
CA ALA A 273 20.73 -3.59 -8.83
C ALA A 273 20.76 -2.84 -10.18
N SER A 274 19.81 -3.12 -11.07
CA SER A 274 19.72 -2.54 -12.42
C SER A 274 18.74 -1.35 -12.52
N LEU A 275 18.19 -0.91 -11.39
CA LEU A 275 17.24 0.21 -11.39
C LEU A 275 17.93 1.51 -11.83
N PRO A 276 17.27 2.30 -12.70
CA PRO A 276 17.81 3.58 -13.14
C PRO A 276 17.85 4.59 -11.98
N GLU A 277 18.79 5.52 -12.09
CA GLU A 277 18.83 6.65 -11.16
C GLU A 277 17.62 7.56 -11.40
N GLY A 278 16.95 7.92 -10.30
CA GLY A 278 15.98 9.00 -10.31
C GLY A 278 16.72 10.33 -10.35
N LEU A 279 16.23 11.27 -11.15
CA LEU A 279 16.67 12.65 -11.03
C LEU A 279 16.18 13.16 -9.69
N ASP A 280 17.06 13.85 -8.95
CA ASP A 280 16.78 14.47 -7.67
C ASP A 280 15.48 15.28 -7.72
N GLY A 281 14.59 15.03 -6.76
CA GLY A 281 13.28 15.67 -6.69
C GLY A 281 13.30 17.08 -6.13
#